data_1fa6dbeeb5fad03e99b6241c3c887252
#
_entry.id   1fa6dbeeb5fad03e99b6241c3c887252
#
_cell.length_a   1.000
_cell.length_b   1.000
_cell.length_c   1.000
_cell.angle_alpha   90.00
_cell.angle_beta   90.00
_cell.angle_gamma   90.00
#
_symmetry.space_group_name_H-M   'P 1'
#
loop_
_entity.id
_entity.type
_entity.pdbx_description
1 polymer ?
#
loop_
_entity_poly.entity_id
_entity_poly.type
_entity_poly.pdbx_seq_one_letter_code
_entity_poly.pdbx_strand_id
1 'polypeptide(L)'
;MAYDQAVTERVGRMTHEILKVGVIGAGQMGNGIAQVCALAGLDVLMNDISQDRMNAGLATVDGAMARDVAKGLLSEADRKGAMDRIKTAAAFEDLGDCDLVMEAASENEEVKRKIFTRLSPFLKPAALIATNTSSVSITRLASVTDRPERFIGIHFMNPVPRMQLVELIRGIATEDDTFETAKAFVARLGKTSTVSEDFPAFIVNRILLPMINEAIYTLYEGVGSVEAIDTAMRLGANHPMGPLQLADFIGLDTCLSIMQALHEGLADSKYRPCPLLVKYVEAGWLGRKTRRGFYDYRSGAPIPTR
;
A
#
# COMPACT_ATOMS: atom_id res chain seq x y z
N MET A 1 34.18 -7.37 25.03
CA MET A 1 34.62 -8.28 23.97
C MET A 1 33.63 -9.42 23.67
N ALA A 2 32.95 -10.04 24.63
CA ALA A 2 31.95 -11.10 24.32
C ALA A 2 30.62 -10.57 23.77
N TYR A 3 30.25 -9.32 24.06
CA TYR A 3 29.01 -8.69 23.56
C TYR A 3 29.14 -8.28 22.08
N ASP A 4 30.31 -7.87 21.63
CA ASP A 4 30.57 -7.47 20.23
C ASP A 4 30.67 -8.68 19.29
N GLN A 5 31.16 -9.85 19.77
CA GLN A 5 31.19 -11.06 18.97
C GLN A 5 29.81 -11.65 18.74
N ALA A 6 28.90 -11.61 19.73
CA ALA A 6 27.54 -12.09 19.58
C ALA A 6 26.69 -11.19 18.63
N VAL A 7 26.99 -9.91 18.53
CA VAL A 7 26.38 -8.99 17.56
C VAL A 7 26.92 -9.23 16.15
N THR A 8 28.21 -9.53 16.02
CA THR A 8 28.85 -9.77 14.71
C THR A 8 28.46 -11.15 14.13
N GLU A 9 28.27 -12.17 14.98
CA GLU A 9 27.77 -13.49 14.54
C GLU A 9 26.27 -13.49 14.17
N ARG A 10 25.45 -12.56 14.70
CA ARG A 10 24.06 -12.38 14.27
C ARG A 10 23.92 -11.71 12.90
N VAL A 11 24.90 -10.93 12.46
CA VAL A 11 24.90 -10.26 11.15
C VAL A 11 25.26 -11.21 10.00
N GLY A 12 25.72 -12.42 10.29
CA GLY A 12 26.09 -13.44 9.30
C GLY A 12 24.98 -14.39 8.86
N ARG A 13 23.71 -14.19 9.27
CA ARG A 13 22.58 -14.93 8.69
C ARG A 13 22.27 -14.35 7.32
N MET A 14 22.43 -15.18 6.29
CA MET A 14 22.29 -14.79 4.89
C MET A 14 20.86 -14.32 4.63
N THR A 15 20.70 -13.02 4.34
CA THR A 15 19.49 -12.51 3.70
C THR A 15 19.31 -13.27 2.38
N HIS A 16 18.13 -13.86 2.18
CA HIS A 16 17.83 -14.52 0.91
C HIS A 16 17.69 -13.45 -0.17
N GLU A 17 18.45 -13.60 -1.26
CA GLU A 17 18.31 -12.66 -2.38
C GLU A 17 16.97 -12.89 -3.08
N ILE A 18 16.19 -11.83 -3.23
CA ILE A 18 14.94 -11.85 -3.98
C ILE A 18 15.25 -11.48 -5.43
N LEU A 19 15.03 -12.41 -6.35
CA LEU A 19 15.22 -12.23 -7.79
C LEU A 19 13.91 -12.28 -8.56
N LYS A 20 12.93 -13.06 -8.06
CA LYS A 20 11.64 -13.29 -8.70
C LYS A 20 10.49 -12.98 -7.73
N VAL A 21 9.60 -12.09 -8.15
CA VAL A 21 8.49 -11.60 -7.33
C VAL A 21 7.16 -11.97 -7.98
N GLY A 22 6.29 -12.63 -7.22
CA GLY A 22 4.88 -12.79 -7.56
C GLY A 22 4.07 -11.60 -7.04
N VAL A 23 3.18 -11.04 -7.85
CA VAL A 23 2.27 -9.95 -7.45
C VAL A 23 0.84 -10.41 -7.70
N ILE A 24 0.05 -10.57 -6.65
CA ILE A 24 -1.36 -10.97 -6.72
C ILE A 24 -2.24 -9.73 -6.63
N GLY A 25 -2.98 -9.47 -7.69
CA GLY A 25 -3.79 -8.27 -7.88
C GLY A 25 -3.18 -7.33 -8.92
N ALA A 26 -3.82 -7.21 -10.10
CA ALA A 26 -3.45 -6.32 -11.19
C ALA A 26 -4.19 -4.97 -11.11
N GLY A 27 -4.53 -4.52 -9.90
CA GLY A 27 -5.09 -3.20 -9.62
C GLY A 27 -4.03 -2.12 -9.50
N GLN A 28 -4.43 -0.94 -9.04
CA GLN A 28 -3.56 0.24 -8.93
C GLN A 28 -2.27 -0.04 -8.14
N MET A 29 -2.39 -0.69 -6.96
CA MET A 29 -1.23 -0.98 -6.12
C MET A 29 -0.35 -2.06 -6.74
N GLY A 30 -0.94 -3.20 -7.17
CA GLY A 30 -0.18 -4.30 -7.76
C GLY A 30 0.55 -3.90 -9.03
N ASN A 31 -0.06 -3.09 -9.89
CA ASN A 31 0.58 -2.54 -11.08
C ASN A 31 1.80 -1.68 -10.72
N GLY A 32 1.65 -0.81 -9.72
CA GLY A 32 2.75 0.02 -9.25
C GLY A 32 3.89 -0.80 -8.62
N ILE A 33 3.56 -1.83 -7.86
CA ILE A 33 4.54 -2.76 -7.26
C ILE A 33 5.27 -3.53 -8.37
N ALA A 34 4.55 -4.10 -9.33
CA ALA A 34 5.15 -4.79 -10.47
C ALA A 34 6.10 -3.87 -11.26
N GLN A 35 5.70 -2.62 -11.50
CA GLN A 35 6.51 -1.62 -12.17
C GLN A 35 7.84 -1.37 -11.44
N VAL A 36 7.81 -1.08 -10.14
CA VAL A 36 9.04 -0.76 -9.40
C VAL A 36 9.94 -1.97 -9.24
N CYS A 37 9.40 -3.18 -9.08
CA CYS A 37 10.16 -4.42 -9.08
C CYS A 37 10.88 -4.66 -10.40
N ALA A 38 10.17 -4.54 -11.52
CA ALA A 38 10.74 -4.76 -12.84
C ALA A 38 11.83 -3.71 -13.20
N LEU A 39 11.62 -2.44 -12.82
CA LEU A 39 12.62 -1.38 -12.99
C LEU A 39 13.87 -1.61 -12.12
N ALA A 40 13.73 -2.27 -10.96
CA ALA A 40 14.85 -2.69 -10.13
C ALA A 40 15.57 -3.97 -10.62
N GLY A 41 15.19 -4.47 -11.80
CA GLY A 41 15.82 -5.64 -12.43
C GLY A 41 15.33 -6.98 -11.90
N LEU A 42 14.16 -7.02 -11.25
CA LEU A 42 13.53 -8.25 -10.77
C LEU A 42 12.61 -8.84 -11.81
N ASP A 43 12.54 -10.17 -11.88
CA ASP A 43 11.51 -10.87 -12.65
C ASP A 43 10.18 -10.82 -11.89
N VAL A 44 9.09 -10.51 -12.61
CA VAL A 44 7.77 -10.33 -12.00
C VAL A 44 6.73 -11.25 -12.66
N LEU A 45 6.00 -11.97 -11.83
CA LEU A 45 4.81 -12.72 -12.23
C LEU A 45 3.56 -12.04 -11.67
N MET A 46 2.75 -11.45 -12.56
CA MET A 46 1.49 -10.80 -12.18
C MET A 46 0.34 -11.80 -12.29
N ASN A 47 -0.44 -11.94 -11.22
CA ASN A 47 -1.64 -12.78 -11.15
C ASN A 47 -2.86 -11.93 -10.79
N ASP A 48 -4.00 -12.23 -11.41
CA ASP A 48 -5.33 -11.71 -11.02
C ASP A 48 -6.39 -12.76 -11.37
N ILE A 49 -7.65 -12.51 -11.02
CA ILE A 49 -8.78 -13.41 -11.20
C ILE A 49 -9.10 -13.73 -12.69
N SER A 50 -8.59 -12.94 -13.63
CA SER A 50 -8.78 -13.17 -15.07
C SER A 50 -7.61 -12.65 -15.90
N GLN A 51 -7.41 -13.28 -17.06
CA GLN A 51 -6.41 -12.84 -18.05
C GLN A 51 -6.65 -11.40 -18.50
N ASP A 52 -7.91 -11.00 -18.68
CA ASP A 52 -8.25 -9.63 -19.09
C ASP A 52 -7.78 -8.59 -18.07
N ARG A 53 -7.91 -8.87 -16.77
CA ARG A 53 -7.40 -7.99 -15.72
C ARG A 53 -5.88 -7.91 -15.73
N MET A 54 -5.21 -9.02 -15.93
CA MET A 54 -3.75 -9.04 -16.05
C MET A 54 -3.28 -8.27 -17.28
N ASN A 55 -3.93 -8.43 -18.42
CA ASN A 55 -3.61 -7.69 -19.63
C ASN A 55 -3.85 -6.18 -19.47
N ALA A 56 -4.96 -5.79 -18.83
CA ALA A 56 -5.25 -4.39 -18.50
C ALA A 56 -4.20 -3.82 -17.52
N GLY A 57 -3.75 -4.63 -16.56
CA GLY A 57 -2.65 -4.30 -15.66
C GLY A 57 -1.35 -4.02 -16.39
N LEU A 58 -0.92 -4.92 -17.26
CA LEU A 58 0.27 -4.75 -18.11
C LEU A 58 0.19 -3.48 -18.95
N ALA A 59 -0.95 -3.23 -19.61
CA ALA A 59 -1.17 -2.02 -20.39
C ALA A 59 -1.09 -0.74 -19.51
N THR A 60 -1.58 -0.81 -18.27
CA THR A 60 -1.49 0.30 -17.31
C THR A 60 -0.05 0.58 -16.91
N VAL A 61 0.74 -0.45 -16.62
CA VAL A 61 2.17 -0.33 -16.28
C VAL A 61 2.94 0.26 -17.46
N ASP A 62 2.76 -0.29 -18.66
CA ASP A 62 3.42 0.18 -19.88
C ASP A 62 3.09 1.65 -20.17
N GLY A 63 1.79 2.00 -20.14
CA GLY A 63 1.34 3.39 -20.32
C GLY A 63 1.85 4.37 -19.27
N ALA A 64 2.04 3.92 -18.01
CA ALA A 64 2.64 4.74 -16.95
C ALA A 64 4.12 5.02 -17.26
N MET A 65 4.89 3.98 -17.60
CA MET A 65 6.30 4.12 -17.96
C MET A 65 6.50 4.93 -19.27
N ALA A 66 5.60 4.77 -20.26
CA ALA A 66 5.63 5.57 -21.48
C ALA A 66 5.49 7.08 -21.19
N ARG A 67 4.61 7.45 -20.25
CA ARG A 67 4.48 8.84 -19.78
C ARG A 67 5.75 9.35 -19.08
N ASP A 68 6.46 8.48 -18.37
CA ASP A 68 7.72 8.83 -17.73
C ASP A 68 8.86 9.00 -18.75
N VAL A 69 8.87 8.18 -19.79
CA VAL A 69 9.80 8.37 -20.94
C VAL A 69 9.53 9.70 -21.62
N ALA A 70 8.26 10.02 -21.92
CA ALA A 70 7.89 11.29 -22.56
C ALA A 70 8.30 12.53 -21.73
N LYS A 71 8.45 12.38 -20.40
CA LYS A 71 8.91 13.42 -19.46
C LYS A 71 10.43 13.41 -19.23
N GLY A 72 11.17 12.50 -19.86
CA GLY A 72 12.61 12.33 -19.64
C GLY A 72 12.99 11.77 -18.26
N LEU A 73 12.05 11.14 -17.55
CA LEU A 73 12.26 10.54 -16.24
C LEU A 73 12.71 9.08 -16.32
N LEU A 74 12.54 8.43 -17.47
CA LEU A 74 12.91 7.06 -17.77
C LEU A 74 13.42 6.96 -19.20
N SER A 75 14.38 6.08 -19.48
CA SER A 75 14.77 5.78 -20.86
C SER A 75 13.83 4.77 -21.50
N GLU A 76 13.70 4.80 -22.84
CA GLU A 76 12.93 3.80 -23.58
C GLU A 76 13.53 2.38 -23.44
N ALA A 77 14.87 2.30 -23.30
CA ALA A 77 15.54 1.03 -23.06
C ALA A 77 15.18 0.42 -21.71
N ASP A 78 15.13 1.24 -20.65
CA ASP A 78 14.72 0.79 -19.29
C ASP A 78 13.25 0.40 -19.27
N ARG A 79 12.37 1.18 -19.94
CA ARG A 79 10.95 0.81 -20.09
C ARG A 79 10.80 -0.55 -20.72
N LYS A 80 11.44 -0.77 -21.89
CA LYS A 80 11.37 -2.04 -22.61
C LYS A 80 11.92 -3.19 -21.74
N GLY A 81 13.10 -2.98 -21.13
CA GLY A 81 13.69 -3.99 -20.26
C GLY A 81 12.82 -4.34 -19.05
N ALA A 82 12.13 -3.36 -18.45
CA ALA A 82 11.18 -3.61 -17.37
C ALA A 82 9.95 -4.40 -17.87
N MET A 83 9.36 -4.02 -19.00
CA MET A 83 8.21 -4.74 -19.56
C MET A 83 8.56 -6.18 -19.92
N ASP A 84 9.76 -6.44 -20.43
CA ASP A 84 10.23 -7.79 -20.77
C ASP A 84 10.34 -8.71 -19.53
N ARG A 85 10.50 -8.14 -18.32
CA ARG A 85 10.55 -8.87 -17.03
C ARG A 85 9.18 -9.18 -16.45
N ILE A 86 8.11 -8.48 -16.86
CA ILE A 86 6.77 -8.70 -16.31
C ILE A 86 6.05 -9.72 -17.17
N LYS A 87 5.67 -10.86 -16.57
CA LYS A 87 4.85 -11.91 -17.19
C LYS A 87 3.57 -12.10 -16.38
N THR A 88 2.56 -12.71 -17.00
CA THR A 88 1.33 -13.11 -16.32
C THR A 88 1.43 -14.54 -15.80
N ALA A 89 0.80 -14.81 -14.67
CA ALA A 89 0.64 -16.13 -14.06
C ALA A 89 -0.86 -16.44 -13.97
N ALA A 90 -1.34 -17.48 -14.66
CA ALA A 90 -2.76 -17.81 -14.71
C ALA A 90 -3.25 -18.49 -13.42
N ALA A 91 -2.37 -19.20 -12.74
CA ALA A 91 -2.67 -19.97 -11.53
C ALA A 91 -1.66 -19.67 -10.41
N PHE A 92 -2.01 -20.01 -9.16
CA PHE A 92 -1.08 -19.85 -8.03
C PHE A 92 0.11 -20.79 -8.12
N GLU A 93 -0.05 -21.94 -8.74
CA GLU A 93 1.01 -22.90 -9.04
C GLU A 93 2.16 -22.28 -9.83
N ASP A 94 1.86 -21.34 -10.72
CA ASP A 94 2.86 -20.63 -11.54
C ASP A 94 3.78 -19.75 -10.68
N LEU A 95 3.34 -19.39 -9.46
CA LEU A 95 4.11 -18.58 -8.50
C LEU A 95 5.07 -19.40 -7.65
N GLY A 96 5.09 -20.73 -7.81
CA GLY A 96 5.85 -21.65 -6.95
C GLY A 96 7.34 -21.36 -6.85
N ASP A 97 7.96 -20.85 -7.89
CA ASP A 97 9.39 -20.52 -7.96
C ASP A 97 9.71 -19.09 -7.48
N CYS A 98 8.73 -18.29 -7.11
CA CYS A 98 8.97 -16.93 -6.62
C CYS A 98 9.72 -16.94 -5.29
N ASP A 99 10.62 -15.96 -5.10
CA ASP A 99 11.32 -15.72 -3.84
C ASP A 99 10.45 -14.96 -2.84
N LEU A 100 9.60 -14.09 -3.37
CA LEU A 100 8.62 -13.28 -2.63
C LEU A 100 7.30 -13.29 -3.40
N VAL A 101 6.19 -13.55 -2.71
CA VAL A 101 4.86 -13.30 -3.28
C VAL A 101 4.16 -12.23 -2.47
N MET A 102 3.78 -11.15 -3.16
CA MET A 102 3.14 -9.99 -2.58
C MET A 102 1.67 -9.90 -2.99
N GLU A 103 0.78 -9.93 -2.02
CA GLU A 103 -0.66 -9.76 -2.22
C GLU A 103 -1.01 -8.26 -2.20
N ALA A 104 -1.68 -7.79 -3.24
CA ALA A 104 -2.20 -6.43 -3.42
C ALA A 104 -3.62 -6.44 -4.01
N ALA A 105 -4.43 -7.42 -3.62
CA ALA A 105 -5.84 -7.56 -4.00
C ALA A 105 -6.74 -6.59 -3.22
N SER A 106 -8.06 -6.83 -3.22
CA SER A 106 -9.02 -5.99 -2.49
C SER A 106 -8.75 -5.96 -0.99
N GLU A 107 -9.02 -4.82 -0.34
CA GLU A 107 -8.85 -4.63 1.09
C GLU A 107 -10.01 -5.27 1.87
N ASN A 108 -10.05 -6.60 1.81
CA ASN A 108 -11.02 -7.45 2.50
C ASN A 108 -10.31 -8.66 3.12
N GLU A 109 -10.42 -8.80 4.43
CA GLU A 109 -9.71 -9.85 5.17
C GLU A 109 -10.05 -11.26 4.71
N GLU A 110 -11.33 -11.57 4.45
CA GLU A 110 -11.73 -12.91 4.01
C GLU A 110 -11.15 -13.26 2.63
N VAL A 111 -11.11 -12.28 1.72
CA VAL A 111 -10.51 -12.47 0.39
C VAL A 111 -9.02 -12.74 0.52
N LYS A 112 -8.30 -11.95 1.33
CA LYS A 112 -6.87 -12.13 1.58
C LYS A 112 -6.57 -13.48 2.23
N ARG A 113 -7.35 -13.89 3.24
CA ARG A 113 -7.21 -15.23 3.88
C ARG A 113 -7.40 -16.36 2.87
N LYS A 114 -8.41 -16.29 2.00
CA LYS A 114 -8.65 -17.30 0.94
C LYS A 114 -7.46 -17.36 -0.04
N ILE A 115 -6.91 -16.20 -0.43
CA ILE A 115 -5.72 -16.13 -1.29
C ILE A 115 -4.56 -16.86 -0.60
N PHE A 116 -4.23 -16.51 0.64
CA PHE A 116 -3.07 -17.09 1.32
C PHE A 116 -3.21 -18.58 1.63
N THR A 117 -4.39 -19.03 2.04
CA THR A 117 -4.67 -20.47 2.25
C THR A 117 -4.46 -21.30 0.98
N ARG A 118 -4.85 -20.73 -0.18
CA ARG A 118 -4.69 -21.42 -1.47
C ARG A 118 -3.28 -21.30 -2.05
N LEU A 119 -2.60 -20.20 -1.78
CA LEU A 119 -1.26 -19.91 -2.33
C LEU A 119 -0.14 -20.69 -1.63
N SER A 120 -0.14 -20.69 -0.28
CA SER A 120 1.01 -21.18 0.49
C SER A 120 1.49 -22.59 0.11
N PRO A 121 0.62 -23.59 -0.17
CA PRO A 121 1.08 -24.94 -0.50
C PRO A 121 1.90 -25.04 -1.80
N PHE A 122 1.79 -24.07 -2.70
CA PHE A 122 2.51 -24.11 -3.97
C PHE A 122 3.90 -23.46 -3.91
N LEU A 123 4.15 -22.63 -2.90
CA LEU A 123 5.39 -21.88 -2.82
C LEU A 123 6.57 -22.73 -2.33
N LYS A 124 7.74 -22.49 -2.89
CA LYS A 124 8.98 -23.13 -2.39
C LYS A 124 9.20 -22.79 -0.90
N PRO A 125 9.84 -23.68 -0.11
CA PRO A 125 9.97 -23.52 1.34
C PRO A 125 10.63 -22.21 1.79
N ALA A 126 11.57 -21.68 0.99
CA ALA A 126 12.28 -20.44 1.30
C ALA A 126 11.53 -19.16 0.91
N ALA A 127 10.40 -19.26 0.19
CA ALA A 127 9.67 -18.11 -0.28
C ALA A 127 9.08 -17.29 0.88
N LEU A 128 9.19 -15.96 0.78
CA LEU A 128 8.49 -15.03 1.64
C LEU A 128 7.08 -14.75 1.10
N ILE A 129 6.16 -14.54 2.02
CA ILE A 129 4.81 -14.08 1.71
C ILE A 129 4.63 -12.68 2.30
N ALA A 130 4.12 -11.75 1.49
CA ALA A 130 3.86 -10.41 1.95
C ALA A 130 2.45 -9.94 1.55
N THR A 131 1.92 -8.98 2.30
CA THR A 131 0.67 -8.29 1.96
C THR A 131 0.90 -6.79 1.92
N ASN A 132 0.24 -6.11 0.96
CA ASN A 132 0.22 -4.65 0.86
C ASN A 132 -0.99 -4.03 1.58
N THR A 133 -1.62 -4.76 2.49
CA THR A 133 -2.75 -4.24 3.26
C THR A 133 -2.40 -2.94 3.98
N SER A 134 -3.39 -2.06 4.13
CA SER A 134 -3.27 -0.83 4.91
C SER A 134 -3.91 -0.90 6.30
N SER A 135 -4.69 -1.96 6.58
CA SER A 135 -5.53 -2.00 7.79
C SER A 135 -5.75 -3.38 8.38
N VAL A 136 -5.52 -4.47 7.60
CA VAL A 136 -5.75 -5.84 8.07
C VAL A 136 -4.54 -6.34 8.87
N SER A 137 -4.78 -7.02 9.98
CA SER A 137 -3.72 -7.57 10.84
C SER A 137 -2.84 -8.57 10.11
N ILE A 138 -1.54 -8.33 10.14
CA ILE A 138 -0.50 -9.19 9.57
C ILE A 138 -0.50 -10.54 10.29
N THR A 139 -0.61 -10.53 11.60
CA THR A 139 -0.68 -11.74 12.44
C THR A 139 -1.87 -12.63 12.05
N ARG A 140 -3.06 -12.04 11.84
CA ARG A 140 -4.25 -12.82 11.41
C ARG A 140 -4.11 -13.38 10.00
N LEU A 141 -3.47 -12.65 9.08
CA LEU A 141 -3.23 -13.15 7.73
C LEU A 141 -2.15 -14.24 7.72
N ALA A 142 -1.09 -14.07 8.49
CA ALA A 142 -0.02 -15.07 8.61
C ALA A 142 -0.55 -16.41 9.15
N SER A 143 -1.51 -16.38 10.09
CA SER A 143 -2.03 -17.59 10.76
C SER A 143 -2.74 -18.60 9.84
N VAL A 144 -3.09 -18.22 8.60
CA VAL A 144 -3.70 -19.15 7.64
C VAL A 144 -2.70 -19.69 6.62
N THR A 145 -1.43 -19.37 6.77
CA THR A 145 -0.33 -19.88 5.94
C THR A 145 0.41 -21.03 6.65
N ASP A 146 1.15 -21.80 5.92
CA ASP A 146 2.02 -22.87 6.44
C ASP A 146 3.39 -22.36 6.93
N ARG A 147 3.65 -21.04 6.81
CA ARG A 147 4.92 -20.38 7.13
C ARG A 147 4.72 -18.97 7.73
N PRO A 148 4.04 -18.85 8.89
CA PRO A 148 3.76 -17.54 9.50
C PRO A 148 5.04 -16.78 9.88
N GLU A 149 6.15 -17.45 10.09
CA GLU A 149 7.46 -16.86 10.37
C GLU A 149 8.07 -16.18 9.13
N ARG A 150 7.63 -16.56 7.92
CA ARG A 150 8.03 -16.00 6.63
C ARG A 150 6.99 -15.05 6.04
N PHE A 151 6.07 -14.56 6.87
CA PHE A 151 5.02 -13.63 6.50
C PHE A 151 5.29 -12.23 7.06
N ILE A 152 5.10 -11.20 6.21
CA ILE A 152 5.36 -9.80 6.59
C ILE A 152 4.41 -8.84 5.86
N GLY A 153 4.08 -7.72 6.47
CA GLY A 153 3.45 -6.59 5.79
C GLY A 153 4.50 -5.75 5.07
N ILE A 154 4.29 -5.48 3.77
CA ILE A 154 5.09 -4.55 2.97
C ILE A 154 4.13 -3.52 2.37
N HIS A 155 3.87 -2.46 3.12
CA HIS A 155 2.85 -1.47 2.80
C HIS A 155 3.45 -0.33 1.99
N PHE A 156 3.21 -0.35 0.69
CA PHE A 156 3.58 0.73 -0.23
C PHE A 156 2.58 1.88 -0.17
N MET A 157 3.07 3.09 -0.32
CA MET A 157 2.24 4.29 -0.44
C MET A 157 1.80 4.53 -1.88
N ASN A 158 0.57 5.01 -2.06
CA ASN A 158 0.01 5.32 -3.38
C ASN A 158 0.34 6.78 -3.81
N PRO A 159 0.86 7.02 -5.02
CA PRO A 159 1.21 6.08 -6.09
C PRO A 159 2.58 5.42 -5.87
N VAL A 160 2.64 4.08 -6.00
CA VAL A 160 3.85 3.29 -5.69
C VAL A 160 5.11 3.80 -6.40
N PRO A 161 5.10 4.13 -7.71
CA PRO A 161 6.33 4.59 -8.37
C PRO A 161 6.84 5.94 -7.88
N ARG A 162 6.00 6.76 -7.22
CA ARG A 162 6.35 8.14 -6.81
C ARG A 162 6.70 8.24 -5.33
N MET A 163 6.03 7.44 -4.50
CA MET A 163 6.19 7.51 -3.05
C MET A 163 7.44 6.75 -2.62
N GLN A 164 8.27 7.41 -1.83
CA GLN A 164 9.55 6.83 -1.38
C GLN A 164 9.40 5.90 -0.18
N LEU A 165 8.37 6.11 0.64
CA LEU A 165 8.17 5.36 1.87
C LEU A 165 7.53 4.00 1.61
N VAL A 166 8.03 2.99 2.33
CA VAL A 166 7.40 1.68 2.52
C VAL A 166 7.40 1.37 4.02
N GLU A 167 6.25 1.04 4.59
CA GLU A 167 6.17 0.52 5.94
C GLU A 167 6.37 -1.00 5.92
N LEU A 168 7.28 -1.50 6.76
CA LEU A 168 7.48 -2.93 7.03
C LEU A 168 6.78 -3.27 8.34
N ILE A 169 5.81 -4.17 8.30
CA ILE A 169 4.98 -4.51 9.45
C ILE A 169 5.24 -5.96 9.86
N ARG A 170 5.71 -6.13 11.09
CA ARG A 170 5.96 -7.45 11.67
C ARG A 170 4.68 -7.96 12.32
N GLY A 171 4.23 -9.16 11.90
CA GLY A 171 3.29 -9.95 12.70
C GLY A 171 4.02 -10.61 13.87
N ILE A 172 3.27 -11.16 14.82
CA ILE A 172 3.84 -11.77 16.03
C ILE A 172 4.81 -12.93 15.74
N ALA A 173 4.63 -13.63 14.62
CA ALA A 173 5.45 -14.76 14.21
C ALA A 173 6.59 -14.37 13.27
N THR A 174 6.62 -13.16 12.71
CA THR A 174 7.61 -12.75 11.70
C THR A 174 9.04 -12.83 12.25
N GLU A 175 9.88 -13.68 11.65
CA GLU A 175 11.27 -13.84 12.05
C GLU A 175 12.17 -12.68 11.60
N ASP A 176 13.31 -12.51 12.26
CA ASP A 176 14.29 -11.46 11.95
C ASP A 176 14.84 -11.61 10.53
N ASP A 177 15.11 -12.83 10.07
CA ASP A 177 15.61 -13.10 8.71
C ASP A 177 14.59 -12.68 7.64
N THR A 178 13.31 -12.89 7.88
CA THR A 178 12.21 -12.42 7.02
C THR A 178 12.17 -10.89 6.96
N PHE A 179 12.29 -10.24 8.12
CA PHE A 179 12.32 -8.79 8.22
C PHE A 179 13.52 -8.17 7.49
N GLU A 180 14.74 -8.67 7.75
CA GLU A 180 15.95 -8.15 7.12
C GLU A 180 15.96 -8.39 5.60
N THR A 181 15.43 -9.53 5.14
CA THR A 181 15.25 -9.81 3.70
C THR A 181 14.28 -8.83 3.06
N ALA A 182 13.12 -8.55 3.70
CA ALA A 182 12.16 -7.58 3.22
C ALA A 182 12.74 -6.15 3.20
N LYS A 183 13.55 -5.79 4.20
CA LYS A 183 14.22 -4.49 4.27
C LYS A 183 15.26 -4.33 3.14
N ALA A 184 16.05 -5.36 2.87
CA ALA A 184 16.99 -5.38 1.76
C ALA A 184 16.27 -5.29 0.41
N PHE A 185 15.13 -5.98 0.25
CA PHE A 185 14.27 -5.87 -0.92
C PHE A 185 13.77 -4.43 -1.14
N VAL A 186 13.23 -3.79 -0.12
CA VAL A 186 12.76 -2.39 -0.21
C VAL A 186 13.89 -1.43 -0.59
N ALA A 187 15.08 -1.62 -0.02
CA ALA A 187 16.27 -0.84 -0.36
C ALA A 187 16.69 -1.04 -1.82
N ARG A 188 16.63 -2.27 -2.35
CA ARG A 188 16.89 -2.58 -3.76
C ARG A 188 15.93 -1.86 -4.72
N LEU A 189 14.68 -1.62 -4.29
CA LEU A 189 13.72 -0.82 -5.06
C LEU A 189 14.01 0.70 -5.03
N GLY A 190 15.09 1.14 -4.38
CA GLY A 190 15.43 2.55 -4.20
C GLY A 190 14.47 3.29 -3.26
N LYS A 191 13.81 2.57 -2.35
CA LYS A 191 12.84 3.12 -1.40
C LYS A 191 13.37 3.10 0.03
N THR A 192 12.76 3.94 0.88
CA THR A 192 13.07 4.02 2.32
C THR A 192 12.03 3.23 3.10
N SER A 193 12.48 2.31 3.95
CA SER A 193 11.59 1.58 4.84
C SER A 193 11.52 2.20 6.23
N THR A 194 10.34 2.14 6.85
CA THR A 194 10.13 2.32 8.29
C THR A 194 9.54 1.05 8.87
N VAL A 195 9.74 0.86 10.17
CA VAL A 195 9.25 -0.34 10.88
C VAL A 195 7.99 0.03 11.65
N SER A 196 6.98 -0.80 11.56
CA SER A 196 5.78 -0.72 12.36
C SER A 196 5.46 -2.08 12.95
N GLU A 197 4.92 -2.09 14.16
CA GLU A 197 4.26 -3.27 14.73
C GLU A 197 2.87 -3.45 14.12
N ASP A 198 2.31 -4.67 14.25
CA ASP A 198 0.98 -5.04 13.74
C ASP A 198 -0.14 -4.41 14.56
N PHE A 199 -0.28 -3.09 14.46
CA PHE A 199 -1.37 -2.32 15.04
C PHE A 199 -2.26 -1.72 13.95
N PRO A 200 -3.55 -1.47 14.22
CA PRO A 200 -4.49 -0.91 13.25
C PRO A 200 -3.94 0.34 12.56
N ALA A 201 -3.96 0.33 11.21
CA ALA A 201 -3.52 1.40 10.32
C ALA A 201 -2.02 1.80 10.41
N PHE A 202 -1.18 1.01 11.09
CA PHE A 202 0.28 1.16 11.20
C PHE A 202 0.72 2.56 11.67
N ILE A 203 1.66 3.24 11.00
CA ILE A 203 2.13 4.56 11.43
C ILE A 203 1.44 5.67 10.64
N VAL A 204 1.57 5.66 9.31
CA VAL A 204 1.13 6.79 8.47
C VAL A 204 -0.37 7.02 8.60
N ASN A 205 -1.17 5.98 8.38
CA ASN A 205 -2.62 6.11 8.42
C ASN A 205 -3.15 6.37 9.83
N ARG A 206 -2.50 5.82 10.86
CA ARG A 206 -2.86 6.05 12.27
C ARG A 206 -2.69 7.52 12.71
N ILE A 207 -1.81 8.27 12.04
CA ILE A 207 -1.60 9.70 12.31
C ILE A 207 -2.43 10.54 11.34
N LEU A 208 -2.34 10.23 10.05
CA LEU A 208 -2.92 11.03 8.98
C LEU A 208 -4.45 11.04 9.00
N LEU A 209 -5.08 9.87 9.18
CA LEU A 209 -6.54 9.78 9.09
C LEU A 209 -7.26 10.44 10.28
N PRO A 210 -6.80 10.32 11.54
CA PRO A 210 -7.34 11.13 12.64
C PRO A 210 -7.16 12.63 12.42
N MET A 211 -6.04 13.09 11.86
CA MET A 211 -5.84 14.49 11.50
C MET A 211 -6.87 14.96 10.45
N ILE A 212 -7.10 14.17 9.42
CA ILE A 212 -8.15 14.44 8.42
C ILE A 212 -9.53 14.44 9.07
N ASN A 213 -9.82 13.45 9.90
CA ASN A 213 -11.10 13.34 10.60
C ASN A 213 -11.36 14.54 11.52
N GLU A 214 -10.33 15.04 12.19
CA GLU A 214 -10.42 16.26 13.01
C GLU A 214 -10.70 17.51 12.14
N ALA A 215 -10.09 17.61 10.98
CA ALA A 215 -10.41 18.68 10.03
C ALA A 215 -11.87 18.61 9.57
N ILE A 216 -12.43 17.39 9.40
CA ILE A 216 -13.85 17.20 9.06
C ILE A 216 -14.75 17.56 10.26
N TYR A 217 -14.36 17.26 11.50
CA TYR A 217 -15.06 17.73 12.71
C TYR A 217 -15.02 19.26 12.80
N THR A 218 -13.91 19.89 12.55
CA THR A 218 -13.74 21.36 12.51
C THR A 218 -14.72 22.00 11.53
N LEU A 219 -14.92 21.37 10.35
CA LEU A 219 -15.96 21.80 9.40
C LEU A 219 -17.38 21.52 9.92
N TYR A 220 -17.62 20.33 10.48
CA TYR A 220 -18.92 19.88 10.97
C TYR A 220 -19.45 20.75 12.11
N GLU A 221 -18.57 21.17 13.00
CA GLU A 221 -18.87 22.02 14.16
C GLU A 221 -18.95 23.53 13.80
N GLY A 222 -18.66 23.88 12.55
CA GLY A 222 -18.78 25.26 12.05
C GLY A 222 -17.64 26.18 12.50
N VAL A 223 -16.50 25.65 12.90
CA VAL A 223 -15.33 26.44 13.30
C VAL A 223 -14.72 27.17 12.09
N GLY A 224 -14.76 26.55 10.90
CA GLY A 224 -14.25 27.14 9.67
C GLY A 224 -14.91 26.56 8.42
N SER A 225 -14.83 27.30 7.30
CA SER A 225 -15.22 26.80 6.00
C SER A 225 -14.19 25.82 5.45
N VAL A 226 -14.54 25.05 4.41
CA VAL A 226 -13.62 24.14 3.71
C VAL A 226 -12.32 24.86 3.29
N GLU A 227 -12.47 26.04 2.67
CA GLU A 227 -11.33 26.83 2.21
C GLU A 227 -10.47 27.35 3.37
N ALA A 228 -11.12 27.81 4.46
CA ALA A 228 -10.41 28.32 5.62
C ALA A 228 -9.57 27.24 6.31
N ILE A 229 -10.12 26.03 6.50
CA ILE A 229 -9.43 24.89 7.12
C ILE A 229 -8.23 24.48 6.26
N ASP A 230 -8.43 24.29 4.96
CA ASP A 230 -7.36 23.88 4.04
C ASP A 230 -6.26 24.94 3.93
N THR A 231 -6.64 26.22 3.90
CA THR A 231 -5.67 27.33 3.87
C THR A 231 -4.88 27.43 5.17
N ALA A 232 -5.55 27.29 6.33
CA ALA A 232 -4.89 27.30 7.63
C ALA A 232 -3.83 26.19 7.74
N MET A 233 -4.15 24.98 7.30
CA MET A 233 -3.19 23.87 7.36
C MET A 233 -2.06 23.99 6.34
N ARG A 234 -2.33 24.52 5.13
CA ARG A 234 -1.27 24.77 4.15
C ARG A 234 -0.30 25.86 4.59
N LEU A 235 -0.81 26.98 5.08
CA LEU A 235 0.01 28.14 5.38
C LEU A 235 0.48 28.18 6.84
N GLY A 236 -0.34 27.69 7.77
CA GLY A 236 0.00 27.68 9.20
C GLY A 236 0.82 26.48 9.64
N ALA A 237 0.63 25.32 9.00
CA ALA A 237 1.34 24.08 9.31
C ALA A 237 2.26 23.59 8.16
N ASN A 238 2.40 24.36 7.08
CA ASN A 238 3.23 24.05 5.91
C ASN A 238 2.88 22.70 5.24
N HIS A 239 1.60 22.31 5.24
CA HIS A 239 1.17 21.12 4.53
C HIS A 239 1.17 21.37 3.01
N PRO A 240 1.61 20.40 2.20
CA PRO A 240 1.62 20.54 0.73
C PRO A 240 0.20 20.63 0.15
N MET A 241 -0.79 20.10 0.87
CA MET A 241 -2.21 20.08 0.52
C MET A 241 -3.04 20.22 1.79
N GLY A 242 -4.16 20.95 1.72
CA GLY A 242 -5.09 21.02 2.86
C GLY A 242 -5.75 19.67 3.15
N PRO A 243 -6.13 19.39 4.42
CA PRO A 243 -6.61 18.08 4.84
C PRO A 243 -7.91 17.65 4.16
N LEU A 244 -8.82 18.57 3.87
CA LEU A 244 -10.09 18.26 3.19
C LEU A 244 -9.89 17.98 1.70
N GLN A 245 -8.99 18.71 1.04
CA GLN A 245 -8.56 18.43 -0.32
C GLN A 245 -7.80 17.10 -0.41
N LEU A 246 -7.00 16.77 0.60
CA LEU A 246 -6.29 15.49 0.72
C LEU A 246 -7.27 14.33 0.92
N ALA A 247 -8.31 14.52 1.74
CA ALA A 247 -9.39 13.54 1.89
C ALA A 247 -10.07 13.23 0.55
N ASP A 248 -10.38 14.26 -0.24
CA ASP A 248 -10.95 14.10 -1.58
C ASP A 248 -9.99 13.39 -2.55
N PHE A 249 -8.70 13.60 -2.39
CA PHE A 249 -7.67 12.92 -3.21
C PHE A 249 -7.52 11.44 -2.85
N ILE A 250 -7.52 11.10 -1.55
CA ILE A 250 -7.47 9.71 -1.04
C ILE A 250 -8.76 8.97 -1.44
N GLY A 251 -9.89 9.65 -1.33
CA GLY A 251 -11.23 9.12 -1.45
C GLY A 251 -11.90 8.98 -0.09
N LEU A 252 -13.10 9.60 0.04
CA LEU A 252 -13.78 9.69 1.34
C LEU A 252 -14.25 8.33 1.86
N ASP A 253 -14.58 7.38 1.00
CA ASP A 253 -14.86 5.99 1.36
C ASP A 253 -13.63 5.28 1.92
N THR A 254 -12.45 5.52 1.37
CA THR A 254 -11.18 5.01 1.89
C THR A 254 -10.88 5.62 3.25
N CYS A 255 -11.06 6.94 3.40
CA CYS A 255 -10.89 7.62 4.68
C CYS A 255 -11.84 7.06 5.75
N LEU A 256 -13.12 6.85 5.39
CA LEU A 256 -14.10 6.27 6.29
C LEU A 256 -13.72 4.83 6.70
N SER A 257 -13.35 3.99 5.75
CA SER A 257 -12.95 2.59 6.01
C SER A 257 -11.76 2.51 6.97
N ILE A 258 -10.74 3.36 6.79
CA ILE A 258 -9.58 3.36 7.69
C ILE A 258 -9.95 3.88 9.09
N MET A 259 -10.78 4.93 9.18
CA MET A 259 -11.27 5.42 10.48
C MET A 259 -12.10 4.37 11.20
N GLN A 260 -12.94 3.60 10.49
CA GLN A 260 -13.69 2.47 11.06
C GLN A 260 -12.73 1.37 11.56
N ALA A 261 -11.74 0.99 10.77
CA ALA A 261 -10.73 0.01 11.19
C ALA A 261 -9.95 0.45 12.44
N LEU A 262 -9.61 1.74 12.54
CA LEU A 262 -8.99 2.32 13.74
C LEU A 262 -9.94 2.28 14.95
N HIS A 263 -11.19 2.68 14.76
CA HIS A 263 -12.19 2.72 15.83
C HIS A 263 -12.52 1.34 16.38
N GLU A 264 -12.75 0.37 15.50
CA GLU A 264 -13.04 -1.01 15.87
C GLU A 264 -11.81 -1.72 16.46
N GLY A 265 -10.65 -1.57 15.82
CA GLY A 265 -9.44 -2.27 16.23
C GLY A 265 -8.81 -1.76 17.53
N LEU A 266 -9.03 -0.50 17.88
CA LEU A 266 -8.49 0.13 19.10
C LEU A 266 -9.57 0.29 20.20
N ALA A 267 -10.85 0.18 19.84
CA ALA A 267 -12.00 0.34 20.74
C ALA A 267 -11.97 1.70 21.53
N ASP A 268 -11.44 2.76 20.89
CA ASP A 268 -11.29 4.09 21.49
C ASP A 268 -12.11 5.11 20.70
N SER A 269 -12.98 5.83 21.39
CA SER A 269 -13.90 6.81 20.82
C SER A 269 -13.22 7.96 20.08
N LYS A 270 -11.94 8.24 20.36
CA LYS A 270 -11.18 9.29 19.63
C LYS A 270 -10.99 8.97 18.14
N TYR A 271 -11.15 7.70 17.74
CA TYR A 271 -11.09 7.29 16.33
C TYR A 271 -12.46 7.18 15.66
N ARG A 272 -13.53 7.61 16.35
CA ARG A 272 -14.88 7.59 15.78
C ARG A 272 -14.91 8.45 14.50
N PRO A 273 -15.39 7.91 13.36
CA PRO A 273 -15.55 8.70 12.15
C PRO A 273 -16.49 9.89 12.38
N CYS A 274 -16.16 11.04 11.83
CA CYS A 274 -17.03 12.22 11.87
C CYS A 274 -18.35 11.89 11.14
N PRO A 275 -19.53 12.24 11.73
CA PRO A 275 -20.83 12.00 11.08
C PRO A 275 -20.93 12.64 9.69
N LEU A 276 -20.27 13.77 9.46
CA LEU A 276 -20.24 14.42 8.16
C LEU A 276 -19.53 13.56 7.10
N LEU A 277 -18.40 12.91 7.46
CA LEU A 277 -17.71 11.98 6.55
C LEU A 277 -18.63 10.83 6.13
N VAL A 278 -19.35 10.24 7.08
CA VAL A 278 -20.31 9.17 6.81
C VAL A 278 -21.37 9.65 5.83
N LYS A 279 -21.94 10.85 6.04
CA LYS A 279 -22.97 11.41 5.15
C LYS A 279 -22.49 11.71 3.73
N TYR A 280 -21.24 12.16 3.58
CA TYR A 280 -20.65 12.35 2.25
C TYR A 280 -20.49 11.02 1.50
N VAL A 281 -20.03 9.97 2.19
CA VAL A 281 -19.90 8.63 1.61
C VAL A 281 -21.27 8.05 1.24
N GLU A 282 -22.29 8.15 2.12
CA GLU A 282 -23.66 7.74 1.84
C GLU A 282 -24.27 8.47 0.63
N ALA A 283 -23.91 9.74 0.43
CA ALA A 283 -24.33 10.53 -0.72
C ALA A 283 -23.60 10.20 -2.02
N GLY A 284 -22.60 9.29 -1.98
CA GLY A 284 -21.76 8.97 -3.14
C GLY A 284 -20.75 10.08 -3.49
N TRP A 285 -20.52 11.05 -2.60
CA TRP A 285 -19.55 12.12 -2.79
C TRP A 285 -18.19 11.65 -2.28
N LEU A 286 -17.48 10.92 -3.14
CA LEU A 286 -16.27 10.21 -2.73
C LEU A 286 -14.98 10.97 -3.08
N GLY A 287 -15.06 12.26 -3.35
CA GLY A 287 -13.93 13.10 -3.71
C GLY A 287 -13.64 13.11 -5.22
N ARG A 288 -12.37 13.18 -5.59
CA ARG A 288 -11.94 13.32 -7.00
C ARG A 288 -12.45 12.21 -7.91
N LYS A 289 -12.55 10.97 -7.43
CA LYS A 289 -12.97 9.82 -8.24
C LYS A 289 -14.44 9.89 -8.68
N THR A 290 -15.29 10.59 -7.91
CA THR A 290 -16.69 10.88 -8.28
C THR A 290 -16.88 12.34 -8.69
N ARG A 291 -15.77 13.08 -8.79
CA ARG A 291 -15.72 14.51 -9.11
C ARG A 291 -16.50 15.41 -8.12
N ARG A 292 -16.78 14.89 -6.93
CA ARG A 292 -17.45 15.62 -5.84
C ARG A 292 -17.07 15.03 -4.48
N GLY A 293 -16.76 15.91 -3.53
CA GLY A 293 -16.44 15.63 -2.13
C GLY A 293 -16.57 16.91 -1.32
N PHE A 294 -15.58 17.27 -0.54
CA PHE A 294 -15.47 18.59 0.10
C PHE A 294 -15.31 19.70 -0.93
N TYR A 295 -14.80 19.35 -2.11
CA TYR A 295 -14.78 20.21 -3.29
C TYR A 295 -15.58 19.59 -4.43
N ASP A 296 -16.13 20.48 -5.28
CA ASP A 296 -16.71 20.13 -6.58
C ASP A 296 -15.65 20.29 -7.66
N TYR A 297 -15.36 19.21 -8.39
CA TYR A 297 -14.32 19.16 -9.44
C TYR A 297 -14.91 19.16 -10.86
N ARG A 298 -16.23 19.37 -10.99
CA ARG A 298 -16.92 19.28 -12.31
C ARG A 298 -16.64 20.45 -13.21
N SER A 299 -16.33 21.62 -12.64
CA SER A 299 -16.07 22.88 -13.36
C SER A 299 -14.59 23.14 -13.70
N GLY A 300 -13.68 22.17 -13.46
CA GLY A 300 -12.25 22.30 -13.73
C GLY A 300 -11.45 22.79 -12.51
N ALA A 301 -11.75 23.94 -11.94
CA ALA A 301 -11.18 24.39 -10.66
C ALA A 301 -11.99 23.80 -9.50
N PRO A 302 -11.31 23.35 -8.40
CA PRO A 302 -11.99 22.88 -7.21
C PRO A 302 -12.80 24.02 -6.54
N ILE A 303 -14.10 23.84 -6.37
CA ILE A 303 -14.99 24.79 -5.70
C ILE A 303 -15.48 24.15 -4.39
N PRO A 304 -15.33 24.81 -3.22
CA PRO A 304 -15.85 24.29 -1.95
C PRO A 304 -17.35 23.98 -2.04
N THR A 305 -17.77 22.84 -1.47
CA THR A 305 -19.18 22.41 -1.48
C THR A 305 -19.95 22.88 -0.25
N ARG A 306 -19.26 23.46 0.72
CA ARG A 306 -19.80 24.10 1.94
C ARG A 306 -19.03 25.35 2.31
#